data_5918551773fde4e9b2e41cfcf429402e
#
_entry.id   5918551773fde4e9b2e41cfcf429402e
#
_cell.length_a   1.000
_cell.length_b   1.000
_cell.length_c   1.000
_cell.angle_alpha   90.00
_cell.angle_beta   90.00
_cell.angle_gamma   90.00
#
_symmetry.space_group_name_H-M   'P 1'
#
loop_
_entity.id
_entity.type
_entity.pdbx_description
1 polymer ?
#
loop_
_entity_poly.entity_id
_entity_poly.type
_entity_poly.pdbx_seq_one_letter_code
_entity_poly.pdbx_strand_id
1 'polypeptide(L)'
;FQNSLLSWYDGYQRDLPWRCDPSLYKTVISEFMLQQTRVSTVLPYFDRWINKFPDFQTLATASEEEVVKAWEGLGYYSRARNLHKLAKIASDWKAPPETVKEWKELPGVGPYIAAAVTSIALKKPEAVCDGNLVRVLTRIFAIDQEYKDGATAQKKLQPLAQSLIDTDRPGDYNQAMMELGATVCHRQSPLCLTCPVMNFCESGRAGHAENFPKIQKKKNKKFFIHIFKFCFFSNLIKKINY
;
A
#
# COMPACT_ATOMS: atom_id res chain seq x y z
N PHE A 1 -19.64 -11.50 -9.27
CA PHE A 1 -18.25 -11.13 -9.09
C PHE A 1 -17.86 -11.14 -7.61
N GLN A 2 -18.51 -10.33 -6.75
CA GLN A 2 -18.21 -10.22 -5.32
C GLN A 2 -18.25 -11.60 -4.63
N ASN A 3 -19.30 -12.39 -4.82
CA ASN A 3 -19.44 -13.71 -4.23
C ASN A 3 -18.27 -14.66 -4.60
N SER A 4 -17.88 -14.69 -5.89
CA SER A 4 -16.75 -15.52 -6.34
C SER A 4 -15.43 -15.09 -5.73
N LEU A 5 -15.21 -13.77 -5.63
CA LEU A 5 -14.02 -13.20 -5.03
C LEU A 5 -13.93 -13.49 -3.52
N LEU A 6 -15.02 -13.26 -2.78
CA LEU A 6 -15.09 -13.47 -1.33
C LEU A 6 -14.99 -14.96 -0.97
N SER A 7 -15.69 -15.84 -1.70
CA SER A 7 -15.60 -17.29 -1.49
C SER A 7 -14.16 -17.80 -1.71
N TRP A 8 -13.46 -17.29 -2.71
CA TRP A 8 -12.04 -17.60 -2.91
C TRP A 8 -11.20 -17.07 -1.77
N TYR A 9 -11.42 -15.82 -1.35
CA TYR A 9 -10.67 -15.19 -0.26
C TYR A 9 -10.79 -15.98 1.04
N ASP A 10 -11.98 -16.42 1.39
CA ASP A 10 -12.25 -17.21 2.59
C ASP A 10 -11.43 -18.52 2.63
N GLY A 11 -11.19 -19.15 1.47
CA GLY A 11 -10.44 -20.40 1.38
C GLY A 11 -8.94 -20.27 1.11
N TYR A 12 -8.48 -19.14 0.55
CA TYR A 12 -7.12 -19.02 0.00
C TYR A 12 -6.34 -17.80 0.46
N GLN A 13 -6.90 -16.97 1.36
CA GLN A 13 -6.16 -15.83 1.89
C GLN A 13 -4.89 -16.30 2.62
N ARG A 14 -3.82 -15.51 2.49
CA ARG A 14 -2.60 -15.77 3.27
C ARG A 14 -2.87 -15.59 4.75
N ASP A 15 -2.31 -16.48 5.55
CA ASP A 15 -2.30 -16.36 7.00
C ASP A 15 -1.35 -15.22 7.42
N LEU A 16 -1.93 -14.09 7.80
CA LEU A 16 -1.19 -12.90 8.18
C LEU A 16 -1.59 -12.50 9.61
N PRO A 17 -0.62 -12.19 10.50
CA PRO A 17 -0.89 -11.96 11.94
C PRO A 17 -1.96 -10.89 12.21
N TRP A 18 -2.02 -9.86 11.38
CA TRP A 18 -3.02 -8.79 11.51
C TRP A 18 -4.43 -9.17 11.00
N ARG A 19 -4.58 -10.35 10.40
CA ARG A 19 -5.86 -10.92 9.95
C ARG A 19 -6.44 -11.95 10.94
N CYS A 20 -5.57 -12.69 11.66
CA CYS A 20 -5.99 -13.78 12.56
C CYS A 20 -6.77 -13.27 13.78
N ASP A 21 -6.40 -12.10 14.31
CA ASP A 21 -7.05 -11.44 15.43
C ASP A 21 -7.09 -9.93 15.15
N PRO A 22 -8.02 -9.50 14.27
CA PRO A 22 -8.04 -8.12 13.81
C PRO A 22 -8.52 -7.16 14.89
N SER A 23 -7.80 -6.07 15.07
CA SER A 23 -8.23 -4.93 15.88
C SER A 23 -7.92 -3.63 15.14
N LEU A 24 -8.55 -2.53 15.59
CA LEU A 24 -8.24 -1.20 15.04
C LEU A 24 -6.74 -0.91 15.12
N TYR A 25 -6.12 -1.18 16.27
CA TYR A 25 -4.70 -0.95 16.48
C TYR A 25 -3.86 -1.77 15.49
N LYS A 26 -4.07 -3.09 15.43
CA LYS A 26 -3.32 -3.99 14.52
C LYS A 26 -3.49 -3.60 13.06
N THR A 27 -4.69 -3.19 12.66
CA THR A 27 -4.94 -2.70 11.30
C THR A 27 -4.12 -1.44 11.00
N VAL A 28 -4.13 -0.45 11.90
CA VAL A 28 -3.34 0.77 11.74
C VAL A 28 -1.84 0.44 11.65
N ILE A 29 -1.32 -0.39 12.55
CA ILE A 29 0.10 -0.77 12.56
C ILE A 29 0.50 -1.46 11.24
N SER A 30 -0.27 -2.45 10.81
CA SER A 30 0.04 -3.18 9.57
C SER A 30 0.01 -2.28 8.35
N GLU A 31 -0.99 -1.39 8.24
CA GLU A 31 -1.11 -0.46 7.12
C GLU A 31 0.05 0.55 7.06
N PHE A 32 0.51 1.06 8.22
CA PHE A 32 1.70 1.91 8.26
C PHE A 32 2.97 1.15 7.89
N MET A 33 3.13 -0.11 8.31
CA MET A 33 4.29 -0.93 7.98
C MET A 33 4.32 -1.33 6.52
N LEU A 34 3.16 -1.61 5.92
CA LEU A 34 3.03 -2.07 4.53
C LEU A 34 3.21 -0.96 3.50
N GLN A 35 3.20 0.32 3.89
CA GLN A 35 3.49 1.41 2.96
C GLN A 35 4.86 1.21 2.30
N GLN A 36 4.88 0.90 0.98
CA GLN A 36 6.09 0.68 0.20
C GLN A 36 7.04 -0.41 0.76
N THR A 37 6.52 -1.31 1.59
CA THR A 37 7.27 -2.41 2.19
C THR A 37 6.57 -3.74 1.88
N ARG A 38 7.33 -4.78 1.53
CA ARG A 38 6.79 -6.10 1.21
C ARG A 38 6.30 -6.81 2.48
N VAL A 39 5.24 -7.61 2.34
CA VAL A 39 4.68 -8.42 3.43
C VAL A 39 5.76 -9.27 4.12
N SER A 40 6.59 -9.97 3.35
CA SER A 40 7.67 -10.80 3.90
C SER A 40 8.68 -10.02 4.78
N THR A 41 8.88 -8.74 4.48
CA THR A 41 9.71 -7.86 5.30
C THR A 41 8.97 -7.42 6.56
N VAL A 42 7.66 -7.16 6.47
CA VAL A 42 6.85 -6.66 7.60
C VAL A 42 6.60 -7.71 8.66
N LEU A 43 6.38 -8.98 8.28
CA LEU A 43 6.01 -10.06 9.20
C LEU A 43 6.85 -10.10 10.49
N PRO A 44 8.20 -10.21 10.45
CA PRO A 44 9.01 -10.28 11.67
C PRO A 44 9.02 -8.97 12.47
N TYR A 45 8.70 -7.84 11.85
CA TYR A 45 8.59 -6.55 12.53
C TYR A 45 7.27 -6.40 13.25
N PHE A 46 6.18 -6.84 12.62
CA PHE A 46 4.84 -6.75 13.19
C PHE A 46 4.75 -7.49 14.52
N ASP A 47 5.21 -8.75 14.58
CA ASP A 47 5.19 -9.55 15.81
C ASP A 47 6.00 -8.89 16.94
N ARG A 48 7.22 -8.44 16.65
CA ARG A 48 8.06 -7.73 17.63
C ARG A 48 7.42 -6.42 18.10
N TRP A 49 6.76 -5.71 17.17
CA TRP A 49 6.09 -4.45 17.47
C TRP A 49 4.90 -4.65 18.40
N ILE A 50 4.01 -5.59 18.09
CA ILE A 50 2.82 -5.88 18.91
C ILE A 50 3.23 -6.38 20.31
N ASN A 51 4.29 -7.18 20.41
CA ASN A 51 4.82 -7.60 21.70
C ASN A 51 5.38 -6.44 22.54
N LYS A 52 6.01 -5.45 21.90
CA LYS A 52 6.60 -4.29 22.59
C LYS A 52 5.57 -3.19 22.85
N PHE A 53 4.68 -2.94 21.89
CA PHE A 53 3.65 -1.90 21.93
C PHE A 53 2.30 -2.54 21.59
N PRO A 54 1.60 -3.16 22.56
CA PRO A 54 0.38 -3.92 22.29
C PRO A 54 -0.83 -3.06 21.94
N ASP A 55 -0.81 -1.77 22.25
CA ASP A 55 -1.90 -0.83 22.05
C ASP A 55 -1.42 0.61 21.83
N PHE A 56 -2.35 1.52 21.52
CA PHE A 56 -2.05 2.93 21.32
C PHE A 56 -1.50 3.60 22.59
N GLN A 57 -1.98 3.20 23.75
CA GLN A 57 -1.57 3.79 25.02
C GLN A 57 -0.09 3.51 25.30
N THR A 58 0.31 2.24 25.18
CA THR A 58 1.71 1.84 25.37
C THR A 58 2.63 2.50 24.33
N LEU A 59 2.17 2.58 23.07
CA LEU A 59 2.92 3.25 22.02
C LEU A 59 3.03 4.77 22.27
N ALA A 60 1.98 5.41 22.76
CA ALA A 60 1.95 6.85 23.04
C ALA A 60 2.92 7.25 24.16
N THR A 61 3.08 6.41 25.19
CA THR A 61 3.97 6.67 26.34
C THR A 61 5.45 6.37 26.06
N ALA A 62 5.76 5.64 24.99
CA ALA A 62 7.13 5.37 24.59
C ALA A 62 7.85 6.66 24.15
N SER A 63 9.17 6.69 24.27
CA SER A 63 9.98 7.76 23.68
C SER A 63 10.05 7.63 22.16
N GLU A 64 10.24 8.74 21.45
CA GLU A 64 10.42 8.70 19.99
C GLU A 64 11.63 7.84 19.60
N GLU A 65 12.68 7.85 20.39
CA GLU A 65 13.89 7.03 20.17
C GLU A 65 13.56 5.53 20.23
N GLU A 66 12.80 5.08 21.22
CA GLU A 66 12.37 3.68 21.35
C GLU A 66 11.50 3.23 20.17
N VAL A 67 10.59 4.10 19.71
CA VAL A 67 9.71 3.84 18.55
C VAL A 67 10.53 3.75 17.27
N VAL A 68 11.44 4.69 17.02
CA VAL A 68 12.31 4.70 15.85
C VAL A 68 13.25 3.49 15.85
N LYS A 69 13.80 3.11 17.02
CA LYS A 69 14.64 1.92 17.17
C LYS A 69 13.87 0.62 16.89
N ALA A 70 12.61 0.51 17.33
CA ALA A 70 11.78 -0.65 17.04
C ALA A 70 11.41 -0.75 15.53
N TRP A 71 11.45 0.37 14.80
CA TRP A 71 11.20 0.46 13.36
C TRP A 71 12.46 0.26 12.51
N GLU A 72 13.63 0.19 13.12
CA GLU A 72 14.93 0.14 12.41
C GLU A 72 14.96 -1.04 11.41
N GLY A 73 15.33 -0.76 10.17
CA GLY A 73 15.35 -1.72 9.06
C GLY A 73 14.12 -1.70 8.14
N LEU A 74 12.97 -1.14 8.55
CA LEU A 74 11.83 -0.97 7.66
C LEU A 74 11.97 0.24 6.71
N GLY A 75 12.87 1.17 7.01
CA GLY A 75 13.07 2.39 6.23
C GLY A 75 11.92 3.40 6.36
N TYR A 76 12.05 4.53 5.67
CA TYR A 76 11.03 5.60 5.69
C TYR A 76 10.57 5.96 7.12
N TYR A 77 11.50 6.34 7.98
CA TYR A 77 11.30 6.58 9.41
C TYR A 77 10.25 7.66 9.75
N SER A 78 9.87 8.49 8.78
CA SER A 78 8.73 9.41 8.93
C SER A 78 7.43 8.66 9.23
N ARG A 79 7.27 7.41 8.76
CA ARG A 79 6.11 6.57 9.09
C ARG A 79 6.06 6.25 10.57
N ALA A 80 7.18 5.84 11.16
CA ALA A 80 7.28 5.56 12.59
C ALA A 80 6.95 6.78 13.44
N ARG A 81 7.52 7.95 13.09
CA ARG A 81 7.22 9.21 13.78
C ARG A 81 5.77 9.63 13.65
N ASN A 82 5.19 9.49 12.46
CA ASN A 82 3.78 9.80 12.26
C ASN A 82 2.86 8.84 13.01
N LEU A 83 3.18 7.54 13.01
CA LEU A 83 2.46 6.53 13.77
C LEU A 83 2.52 6.81 15.28
N HIS A 84 3.67 7.23 15.80
CA HIS A 84 3.81 7.63 17.19
C HIS A 84 2.97 8.88 17.54
N LYS A 85 2.96 9.89 16.65
CA LYS A 85 2.09 11.08 16.81
C LYS A 85 0.61 10.68 16.77
N LEU A 86 0.23 9.77 15.85
CA LEU A 86 -1.13 9.24 15.79
C LEU A 86 -1.49 8.52 17.09
N ALA A 87 -0.58 7.69 17.62
CA ALA A 87 -0.82 6.96 18.87
C ALA A 87 -1.08 7.90 20.06
N LYS A 88 -0.35 9.02 20.15
CA LYS A 88 -0.59 10.05 21.18
C LYS A 88 -1.98 10.69 21.08
N ILE A 89 -2.49 10.86 19.86
CA ILE A 89 -3.86 11.34 19.66
C ILE A 89 -4.87 10.23 20.00
N ALA A 90 -4.56 9.00 19.56
CA ALA A 90 -5.45 7.86 19.72
C ALA A 90 -5.59 7.38 21.18
N SER A 91 -4.55 7.59 22.01
CA SER A 91 -4.60 7.27 23.44
C SER A 91 -5.68 8.05 24.21
N ASP A 92 -6.07 9.21 23.70
CA ASP A 92 -7.10 10.06 24.31
C ASP A 92 -8.52 9.83 23.74
N TRP A 93 -8.67 8.93 22.77
CA TRP A 93 -9.97 8.69 22.14
C TRP A 93 -10.97 8.05 23.09
N LYS A 94 -12.15 8.64 23.18
CA LYS A 94 -13.34 7.98 23.72
C LYS A 94 -13.97 7.04 22.70
N ALA A 95 -13.88 7.41 21.42
CA ALA A 95 -14.25 6.62 20.26
C ALA A 95 -13.34 7.02 19.08
N PRO A 96 -12.94 6.08 18.20
CA PRO A 96 -12.11 6.40 17.05
C PRO A 96 -12.90 7.23 16.02
N PRO A 97 -12.20 7.96 15.14
CA PRO A 97 -12.82 8.61 13.98
C PRO A 97 -13.59 7.57 13.14
N GLU A 98 -14.76 7.93 12.61
CA GLU A 98 -15.63 6.98 11.89
C GLU A 98 -15.56 7.13 10.38
N THR A 99 -15.06 8.24 9.87
CA THR A 99 -15.07 8.58 8.44
C THR A 99 -13.67 8.67 7.86
N VAL A 100 -13.55 8.36 6.56
CA VAL A 100 -12.31 8.57 5.79
C VAL A 100 -11.80 10.02 5.90
N LYS A 101 -12.70 10.99 5.96
CA LYS A 101 -12.34 12.40 6.09
C LYS A 101 -11.60 12.66 7.41
N GLU A 102 -12.15 12.20 8.51
CA GLU A 102 -11.56 12.38 9.85
C GLU A 102 -10.21 11.62 9.96
N TRP A 103 -10.15 10.39 9.46
CA TRP A 103 -8.89 9.64 9.44
C TRP A 103 -7.78 10.36 8.69
N LYS A 104 -8.09 11.05 7.60
CA LYS A 104 -7.10 11.80 6.80
C LYS A 104 -6.50 13.01 7.52
N GLU A 105 -7.11 13.50 8.57
CA GLU A 105 -6.56 14.58 9.39
C GLU A 105 -5.46 14.09 10.34
N LEU A 106 -5.31 12.76 10.50
CA LEU A 106 -4.33 12.17 11.39
C LEU A 106 -2.92 12.10 10.76
N PRO A 107 -1.86 12.19 11.60
CA PRO A 107 -0.49 12.17 11.12
C PRO A 107 -0.16 10.92 10.30
N GLY A 108 0.29 11.11 9.07
CA GLY A 108 0.73 10.02 8.18
C GLY A 108 -0.38 9.21 7.52
N VAL A 109 -1.64 9.57 7.75
CA VAL A 109 -2.81 8.90 7.17
C VAL A 109 -3.18 9.55 5.84
N GLY A 110 -2.87 8.86 4.76
CA GLY A 110 -3.32 9.21 3.41
C GLY A 110 -4.67 8.59 3.05
N PRO A 111 -5.21 8.90 1.86
CA PRO A 111 -6.49 8.35 1.41
C PRO A 111 -6.58 6.83 1.47
N TYR A 112 -5.49 6.13 1.15
CA TYR A 112 -5.42 4.67 1.18
C TYR A 112 -5.57 4.14 2.62
N ILE A 113 -4.72 4.59 3.57
CA ILE A 113 -4.81 4.12 4.97
C ILE A 113 -6.18 4.47 5.56
N ALA A 114 -6.69 5.68 5.30
CA ALA A 114 -8.00 6.08 5.79
C ALA A 114 -9.10 5.11 5.33
N ALA A 115 -9.16 4.77 4.03
CA ALA A 115 -10.13 3.82 3.49
C ALA A 115 -9.90 2.40 4.02
N ALA A 116 -8.63 1.95 4.12
CA ALA A 116 -8.30 0.61 4.62
C ALA A 116 -8.73 0.45 6.09
N VAL A 117 -8.38 1.39 6.96
CA VAL A 117 -8.77 1.33 8.38
C VAL A 117 -10.29 1.42 8.53
N THR A 118 -10.94 2.34 7.81
CA THR A 118 -12.38 2.54 7.89
C THR A 118 -13.14 1.29 7.42
N SER A 119 -12.67 0.61 6.37
CA SER A 119 -13.33 -0.60 5.88
C SER A 119 -12.99 -1.86 6.67
N ILE A 120 -11.72 -2.07 7.01
CA ILE A 120 -11.25 -3.31 7.64
C ILE A 120 -11.60 -3.33 9.13
N ALA A 121 -11.27 -2.26 9.86
CA ALA A 121 -11.48 -2.22 11.30
C ALA A 121 -12.86 -1.73 11.69
N LEU A 122 -13.43 -0.75 10.97
CA LEU A 122 -14.72 -0.13 11.30
C LEU A 122 -15.88 -0.66 10.45
N LYS A 123 -15.61 -1.56 9.48
CA LYS A 123 -16.61 -2.22 8.62
C LYS A 123 -17.51 -1.26 7.85
N LYS A 124 -16.98 -0.07 7.51
CA LYS A 124 -17.70 0.91 6.68
C LYS A 124 -17.44 0.60 5.18
N PRO A 125 -18.40 0.85 4.29
CA PRO A 125 -18.26 0.53 2.87
C PRO A 125 -17.39 1.53 2.11
N GLU A 126 -16.11 1.58 2.44
CA GLU A 126 -15.10 2.44 1.85
C GLU A 126 -14.11 1.63 1.04
N ALA A 127 -14.02 1.91 -0.25
CA ALA A 127 -13.11 1.18 -1.13
C ALA A 127 -11.68 1.71 -1.06
N VAL A 128 -10.70 0.81 -0.97
CA VAL A 128 -9.30 1.16 -1.24
C VAL A 128 -9.03 1.13 -2.75
N CYS A 129 -8.05 1.90 -3.20
CA CYS A 129 -7.56 1.80 -4.58
C CYS A 129 -6.04 1.95 -4.59
N ASP A 130 -5.34 0.83 -4.40
CA ASP A 130 -3.88 0.76 -4.48
C ASP A 130 -3.40 0.32 -5.88
N GLY A 131 -2.10 0.10 -6.04
CA GLY A 131 -1.54 -0.37 -7.30
C GLY A 131 -2.01 -1.77 -7.71
N ASN A 132 -2.41 -2.62 -6.76
CA ASN A 132 -3.00 -3.92 -7.05
C ASN A 132 -4.41 -3.76 -7.61
N LEU A 133 -5.24 -2.94 -6.96
CA LEU A 133 -6.60 -2.68 -7.43
C LEU A 133 -6.60 -1.98 -8.79
N VAL A 134 -5.73 -1.01 -9.03
CA VAL A 134 -5.56 -0.40 -10.37
C VAL A 134 -5.33 -1.49 -11.41
N ARG A 135 -4.43 -2.43 -11.17
CA ARG A 135 -4.13 -3.51 -12.11
C ARG A 135 -5.32 -4.46 -12.28
N VAL A 136 -5.93 -4.89 -11.19
CA VAL A 136 -7.07 -5.80 -11.21
C VAL A 136 -8.26 -5.17 -11.93
N LEU A 137 -8.66 -3.95 -11.57
CA LEU A 137 -9.80 -3.26 -12.18
C LEU A 137 -9.59 -2.99 -13.67
N THR A 138 -8.41 -2.48 -14.05
CA THR A 138 -8.13 -2.22 -15.46
C THR A 138 -8.16 -3.49 -16.30
N ARG A 139 -7.79 -4.63 -15.75
CA ARG A 139 -7.85 -5.94 -16.42
C ARG A 139 -9.26 -6.50 -16.49
N ILE A 140 -10.00 -6.45 -15.38
CA ILE A 140 -11.39 -6.96 -15.37
C ILE A 140 -12.23 -6.26 -16.41
N PHE A 141 -12.16 -4.95 -16.50
CA PHE A 141 -12.97 -4.12 -17.40
C PHE A 141 -12.26 -3.73 -18.70
N ALA A 142 -11.08 -4.30 -18.99
CA ALA A 142 -10.24 -3.97 -20.15
C ALA A 142 -10.12 -2.44 -20.39
N ILE A 143 -9.90 -1.66 -19.32
CA ILE A 143 -9.87 -0.20 -19.36
C ILE A 143 -8.66 0.28 -20.16
N ASP A 144 -8.87 0.70 -21.38
CA ASP A 144 -7.84 1.09 -22.35
C ASP A 144 -7.34 2.55 -22.18
N GLN A 145 -7.66 3.17 -21.06
CA GLN A 145 -7.18 4.51 -20.76
C GLN A 145 -5.71 4.51 -20.36
N GLU A 146 -4.92 5.40 -20.96
CA GLU A 146 -3.56 5.66 -20.52
C GLU A 146 -3.53 6.63 -19.33
N TYR A 147 -2.73 6.32 -18.34
CA TYR A 147 -2.54 7.15 -17.14
C TYR A 147 -1.12 7.70 -17.08
N LYS A 148 -0.99 8.96 -16.67
CA LYS A 148 0.31 9.63 -16.49
C LYS A 148 1.21 8.88 -15.52
N ASP A 149 0.64 8.40 -14.42
CA ASP A 149 1.32 7.66 -13.34
C ASP A 149 0.31 6.85 -12.52
N GLY A 150 0.82 6.02 -11.60
CA GLY A 150 -0.02 5.19 -10.74
C GLY A 150 -0.95 5.98 -9.83
N ALA A 151 -0.53 7.13 -9.30
CA ALA A 151 -1.36 7.96 -8.44
C ALA A 151 -2.56 8.55 -9.22
N THR A 152 -2.33 8.97 -10.46
CA THR A 152 -3.41 9.41 -11.36
C THR A 152 -4.39 8.27 -11.65
N ALA A 153 -3.88 7.05 -11.89
CA ALA A 153 -4.73 5.89 -12.11
C ALA A 153 -5.58 5.57 -10.88
N GLN A 154 -4.98 5.55 -9.68
CA GLN A 154 -5.70 5.34 -8.42
C GLN A 154 -6.83 6.36 -8.24
N LYS A 155 -6.53 7.66 -8.39
CA LYS A 155 -7.53 8.71 -8.25
C LYS A 155 -8.70 8.56 -9.25
N LYS A 156 -8.39 8.19 -10.51
CA LYS A 156 -9.42 8.04 -11.55
C LYS A 156 -10.26 6.78 -11.38
N LEU A 157 -9.69 5.71 -10.82
CA LEU A 157 -10.38 4.44 -10.61
C LEU A 157 -11.08 4.34 -9.24
N GLN A 158 -10.82 5.26 -8.33
CA GLN A 158 -11.46 5.29 -7.02
C GLN A 158 -13.01 5.25 -7.10
N PRO A 159 -13.70 6.02 -7.97
CA PRO A 159 -15.16 5.92 -8.08
C PRO A 159 -15.64 4.54 -8.55
N LEU A 160 -14.91 3.90 -9.47
CA LEU A 160 -15.22 2.54 -9.91
C LEU A 160 -14.99 1.54 -8.77
N ALA A 161 -13.87 1.64 -8.06
CA ALA A 161 -13.62 0.80 -6.88
C ALA A 161 -14.75 0.94 -5.85
N GLN A 162 -15.19 2.19 -5.58
CA GLN A 162 -16.27 2.48 -4.65
C GLN A 162 -17.62 1.89 -5.09
N SER A 163 -17.93 1.89 -6.38
CA SER A 163 -19.18 1.32 -6.89
C SER A 163 -19.24 -0.22 -6.81
N LEU A 164 -18.09 -0.85 -6.63
CA LEU A 164 -17.95 -2.31 -6.57
C LEU A 164 -17.78 -2.86 -5.16
N ILE A 165 -17.70 -2.00 -4.13
CA ILE A 165 -17.49 -2.44 -2.75
C ILE A 165 -18.65 -3.34 -2.29
N ASP A 166 -18.31 -4.41 -1.59
CA ASP A 166 -19.30 -5.21 -0.88
C ASP A 166 -19.70 -4.50 0.41
N THR A 167 -20.98 -4.21 0.59
CA THR A 167 -21.47 -3.42 1.73
C THR A 167 -21.58 -4.22 3.00
N ASP A 168 -21.72 -5.55 2.90
CA ASP A 168 -21.84 -6.45 4.04
C ASP A 168 -20.45 -6.83 4.59
N ARG A 169 -19.47 -7.00 3.68
CA ARG A 169 -18.11 -7.42 4.01
C ARG A 169 -17.04 -6.48 3.39
N PRO A 170 -17.11 -5.16 3.64
CA PRO A 170 -16.27 -4.21 2.93
C PRO A 170 -14.76 -4.41 3.19
N GLY A 171 -14.39 -4.73 4.42
CA GLY A 171 -13.00 -5.02 4.78
C GLY A 171 -12.45 -6.27 4.10
N ASP A 172 -13.23 -7.35 4.08
CA ASP A 172 -12.85 -8.60 3.41
C ASP A 172 -12.78 -8.41 1.90
N TYR A 173 -13.72 -7.66 1.31
CA TYR A 173 -13.69 -7.34 -0.12
C TYR A 173 -12.42 -6.58 -0.51
N ASN A 174 -12.06 -5.54 0.22
CA ASN A 174 -10.83 -4.79 -0.01
C ASN A 174 -9.59 -5.68 0.12
N GLN A 175 -9.53 -6.48 1.17
CA GLN A 175 -8.44 -7.43 1.38
C GLN A 175 -8.39 -8.49 0.26
N ALA A 176 -9.54 -9.01 -0.19
CA ALA A 176 -9.65 -9.99 -1.27
C ALA A 176 -9.14 -9.41 -2.60
N MET A 177 -9.49 -8.18 -2.93
CA MET A 177 -9.00 -7.49 -4.13
C MET A 177 -7.48 -7.28 -4.10
N MET A 178 -6.94 -6.88 -2.94
CA MET A 178 -5.49 -6.75 -2.75
C MET A 178 -4.79 -8.10 -2.82
N GLU A 179 -5.37 -9.15 -2.20
CA GLU A 179 -4.85 -10.52 -2.22
C GLU A 179 -4.83 -11.08 -3.64
N LEU A 180 -5.92 -10.91 -4.39
CA LEU A 180 -6.00 -11.30 -5.80
C LEU A 180 -4.88 -10.65 -6.62
N GLY A 181 -4.64 -9.37 -6.41
CA GLY A 181 -3.54 -8.66 -7.05
C GLY A 181 -2.17 -9.20 -6.64
N ALA A 182 -1.99 -9.55 -5.38
CA ALA A 182 -0.71 -10.00 -4.85
C ALA A 182 -0.36 -11.45 -5.22
N THR A 183 -1.35 -12.35 -5.34
CA THR A 183 -1.12 -13.80 -5.43
C THR A 183 -1.55 -14.44 -6.74
N VAL A 184 -2.46 -13.82 -7.49
CA VAL A 184 -3.02 -14.38 -8.72
C VAL A 184 -2.81 -13.44 -9.92
N CYS A 185 -3.30 -12.21 -9.80
CA CYS A 185 -3.26 -11.23 -10.89
C CYS A 185 -1.91 -10.49 -10.92
N HIS A 186 -0.82 -11.24 -11.10
CA HIS A 186 0.54 -10.67 -11.14
C HIS A 186 0.73 -9.69 -12.28
N ARG A 187 1.72 -8.79 -12.13
CA ARG A 187 2.05 -7.82 -13.18
C ARG A 187 2.45 -8.50 -14.50
N GLN A 188 3.30 -9.52 -14.38
CA GLN A 188 3.75 -10.38 -15.49
C GLN A 188 3.28 -11.80 -15.21
N SER A 189 2.91 -12.53 -16.25
CA SER A 189 2.43 -13.91 -16.18
C SER A 189 1.32 -14.11 -15.12
N PRO A 190 0.19 -13.37 -15.22
CA PRO A 190 -0.91 -13.57 -14.29
C PRO A 190 -1.50 -14.97 -14.39
N LEU A 191 -1.89 -15.54 -13.27
CA LEU A 191 -2.44 -16.90 -13.16
C LEU A 191 -3.92 -16.93 -13.55
N CYS A 192 -4.23 -16.53 -14.80
CA CYS A 192 -5.60 -16.36 -15.27
C CYS A 192 -6.44 -17.65 -15.21
N LEU A 193 -5.84 -18.82 -15.48
CA LEU A 193 -6.55 -20.10 -15.47
C LEU A 193 -7.09 -20.51 -14.09
N THR A 194 -6.45 -20.05 -13.03
CA THR A 194 -6.86 -20.32 -11.64
C THR A 194 -7.51 -19.11 -10.96
N CYS A 195 -7.77 -18.04 -11.73
CA CYS A 195 -8.32 -16.81 -11.20
C CYS A 195 -9.82 -16.97 -10.86
N PRO A 196 -10.24 -16.69 -9.61
CA PRO A 196 -11.63 -16.86 -9.16
C PRO A 196 -12.62 -15.96 -9.90
N VAL A 197 -12.13 -14.90 -10.50
CA VAL A 197 -12.94 -13.91 -11.22
C VAL A 197 -12.70 -13.91 -12.74
N MET A 198 -12.11 -14.98 -13.26
CA MET A 198 -11.78 -15.10 -14.69
C MET A 198 -13.01 -14.91 -15.60
N ASN A 199 -14.14 -15.46 -15.21
CA ASN A 199 -15.39 -15.35 -15.98
C ASN A 199 -15.89 -13.91 -16.15
N PHE A 200 -15.47 -13.01 -15.26
CA PHE A 200 -15.82 -11.58 -15.27
C PHE A 200 -14.70 -10.72 -15.88
N CYS A 201 -13.56 -11.31 -16.21
CA CYS A 201 -12.37 -10.55 -16.64
C CYS A 201 -12.30 -10.49 -18.17
N GLU A 202 -12.57 -9.32 -18.74
CA GLU A 202 -12.54 -9.11 -20.20
C GLU A 202 -11.13 -9.34 -20.77
N SER A 203 -10.12 -8.70 -20.19
CA SER A 203 -8.74 -8.84 -20.70
C SER A 203 -8.16 -10.24 -20.50
N GLY A 204 -8.56 -10.93 -19.42
CA GLY A 204 -8.13 -12.30 -19.16
C GLY A 204 -8.69 -13.28 -20.17
N ARG A 205 -10.01 -13.21 -20.42
CA ARG A 205 -10.69 -14.05 -21.43
C ARG A 205 -10.16 -13.81 -22.84
N ALA A 206 -9.77 -12.57 -23.14
CA ALA A 206 -9.19 -12.21 -24.43
C ALA A 206 -7.68 -12.49 -24.54
N GLY A 207 -7.03 -13.02 -23.48
CA GLY A 207 -5.62 -13.40 -23.50
C GLY A 207 -4.61 -12.24 -23.50
N HIS A 208 -5.02 -11.02 -23.15
CA HIS A 208 -4.15 -9.84 -23.20
C HIS A 208 -4.10 -9.05 -21.87
N ALA A 209 -4.28 -9.73 -20.75
CA ALA A 209 -4.28 -9.10 -19.42
C ALA A 209 -3.02 -8.27 -19.13
N GLU A 210 -1.86 -8.66 -19.63
CA GLU A 210 -0.59 -7.95 -19.41
C GLU A 210 -0.54 -6.54 -20.03
N ASN A 211 -1.40 -6.25 -20.98
CA ASN A 211 -1.48 -4.92 -21.59
C ASN A 211 -2.01 -3.84 -20.62
N PHE A 212 -2.57 -4.26 -19.47
CA PHE A 212 -3.18 -3.37 -18.48
C PHE A 212 -2.48 -3.43 -17.11
N PRO A 213 -2.41 -2.29 -16.40
CA PRO A 213 -2.81 -0.93 -16.79
C PRO A 213 -1.83 -0.29 -17.79
N LYS A 214 -2.33 0.64 -18.63
CA LYS A 214 -1.51 1.51 -19.47
C LYS A 214 -1.02 2.72 -18.67
N ILE A 215 0.21 2.65 -18.17
CA ILE A 215 0.83 3.74 -17.42
C ILE A 215 2.05 4.24 -18.20
N GLN A 216 2.13 5.56 -18.40
CA GLN A 216 3.24 6.18 -19.12
C GLN A 216 4.57 5.84 -18.44
N LYS A 217 5.52 5.39 -19.24
CA LYS A 217 6.89 5.22 -18.75
C LYS A 217 7.45 6.59 -18.42
N LYS A 218 7.96 6.78 -17.20
CA LYS A 218 8.71 8.00 -16.87
C LYS A 218 9.83 8.15 -17.92
N LYS A 219 9.81 9.25 -18.65
CA LYS A 219 10.96 9.61 -19.48
C LYS A 219 12.17 9.69 -18.55
N ASN A 220 13.15 8.80 -18.73
CA ASN A 220 14.41 8.91 -18.01
C ASN A 220 14.93 10.32 -18.29
N LYS A 221 14.95 11.20 -17.29
CA LYS A 221 15.76 12.41 -17.36
C LYS A 221 17.17 11.87 -17.51
N LYS A 222 17.72 11.92 -18.73
CA LYS A 222 19.15 11.79 -18.92
C LYS A 222 19.76 12.88 -18.07
N PHE A 223 20.29 12.53 -16.90
CA PHE A 223 21.22 13.38 -16.22
C PHE A 223 22.40 13.49 -17.19
N PHE A 224 22.50 14.58 -17.94
CA PHE A 224 23.75 15.00 -18.51
C PHE A 224 24.63 15.31 -17.29
N ILE A 225 25.40 14.33 -16.86
CA ILE A 225 26.57 14.57 -16.05
C ILE A 225 27.48 15.36 -17.00
N HIS A 226 27.45 16.68 -16.89
CA HIS A 226 28.52 17.50 -17.39
C HIS A 226 29.74 17.09 -16.59
N ILE A 227 30.49 16.16 -17.14
CA ILE A 227 31.87 15.93 -16.75
C ILE A 227 32.58 17.22 -17.15
N PHE A 228 32.59 18.18 -16.24
CA PHE A 228 33.60 19.24 -16.27
C PHE A 228 34.92 18.46 -16.15
N LYS A 229 35.55 18.22 -17.33
CA LYS A 229 36.94 17.83 -17.41
C LYS A 229 37.71 18.84 -16.57
N PHE A 230 38.18 18.41 -15.42
CA PHE A 230 39.19 19.08 -14.65
C PHE A 230 40.47 19.15 -15.48
N CYS A 231 40.50 20.06 -16.47
CA CYS A 231 41.69 20.46 -17.16
C CYS A 231 42.47 21.53 -16.36
N PHE A 232 42.34 21.55 -15.04
CA PHE A 232 43.05 22.56 -14.23
C PHE A 232 44.21 21.99 -13.42
N PHE A 233 44.50 20.68 -13.50
CA PHE A 233 45.59 20.10 -12.70
C PHE A 233 46.88 19.80 -13.51
N SER A 234 46.92 19.98 -14.81
CA SER A 234 48.13 19.74 -15.58
C SER A 234 49.04 20.97 -15.79
N ASN A 235 48.61 22.17 -15.37
CA ASN A 235 49.43 23.38 -15.48
C ASN A 235 50.08 23.84 -14.18
N LEU A 236 49.87 23.17 -13.07
CA LEU A 236 50.51 23.51 -11.77
C LEU A 236 51.77 22.68 -11.48
N ILE A 237 52.02 21.59 -12.21
CA ILE A 237 53.21 20.75 -12.00
C ILE A 237 54.41 21.21 -12.89
N LYS A 238 54.19 22.13 -13.80
CA LYS A 238 55.29 22.68 -14.66
C LYS A 238 55.94 23.97 -14.11
N LYS A 239 55.60 24.39 -12.91
CA LYS A 239 56.18 25.60 -12.28
C LYS A 239 56.95 25.36 -10.98
N ILE A 240 57.28 24.13 -10.64
CA ILE A 240 58.10 23.81 -9.44
C ILE A 240 59.35 23.02 -9.84
N ASN A 241 59.94 23.34 -10.96
CA ASN A 241 61.32 22.93 -11.25
C ASN A 241 61.97 24.07 -12.05
N TYR A 242 62.38 25.06 -11.32
CA TYR A 242 63.57 25.93 -11.56
C TYR A 242 63.94 26.55 -10.20
#